data_ae5e3297a1fdb7086deb2dadabf2d89b
#
_entry.id   ae5e3297a1fdb7086deb2dadabf2d89b
#
_cell.length_a   1.000
_cell.length_b   1.000
_cell.length_c   1.000
_cell.angle_alpha   90.00
_cell.angle_beta   90.00
_cell.angle_gamma   90.00
#
_symmetry.space_group_name_H-M   'P 1'
#
loop_
_entity.id
_entity.type
_entity.pdbx_description
1 polymer ?
#
loop_
_entity_poly.entity_id
_entity_poly.type
_entity_poly.pdbx_seq_one_letter_code
_entity_poly.pdbx_strand_id
1 'polypeptide(L)'
;ACFITKNTISRVDIEDFEKTFEEVYQKNYQKFIELYNTKCPRCGKPTPFENSIWDQQIFSKIRGFCDNCGKFIKETDSYDKKNLNKSTEIFHKLDKQNKIFYPKDEILKFVKRNGKSKLNDFFTDRALVILGSIIKDIGEIKDQDIKNLILLCFTSMLPNVSKMIPGNTESANGRSGWVISKLWAPKVHTEKNVLNSFKLRFQKIKKGKQEIAGLFEPKNAQIFNIDATNLENIKSNSVCYIFTDPSYGDSIAYFGLSMFWNGWLKNRVDYDNEIIYDPYRNKKYEDYSLRMKKVYAELFRVLKNERYLSFTFHNRNLNIWKAVMDAVTGAGFHLINVVYQEQAIASGTQGINRNNTLKGDFVYNFIKDTKIEPPKKTLNHKNGEEEIVKNVQSWIQKNDGFLTSDSLYEKLIPFIVEKNLYTDNDGRVTHIENLLKSNFDYKKTRSQEYAWQEK
;
A
#
# COMPACT_ATOMS: atom_id res chain seq x y z
N ALA A 1 -7.73 -4.67 5.66
CA ALA A 1 -8.54 -3.47 5.94
C ALA A 1 -9.35 -3.66 7.24
N CYS A 2 -10.30 -4.61 7.31
CA CYS A 2 -11.18 -4.79 8.49
C CYS A 2 -10.43 -4.91 9.82
N PHE A 3 -9.33 -5.67 9.86
CA PHE A 3 -8.49 -5.79 11.06
C PHE A 3 -7.94 -4.44 11.52
N ILE A 4 -7.38 -3.65 10.60
CA ILE A 4 -6.84 -2.32 10.92
C ILE A 4 -7.97 -1.40 11.40
N THR A 5 -9.09 -1.33 10.66
CA THR A 5 -10.20 -0.44 11.00
C THR A 5 -10.79 -0.80 12.37
N LYS A 6 -11.05 -2.10 12.64
CA LYS A 6 -11.56 -2.54 13.95
C LYS A 6 -10.65 -2.10 15.10
N ASN A 7 -9.32 -2.29 14.94
CA ASN A 7 -8.36 -1.91 15.96
C ASN A 7 -8.20 -0.39 16.08
N THR A 8 -8.36 0.37 15.00
CA THR A 8 -8.34 1.83 15.06
C THR A 8 -9.51 2.35 15.91
N ILE A 9 -10.73 1.87 15.66
CA ILE A 9 -11.94 2.37 16.36
C ILE A 9 -12.23 1.67 17.69
N SER A 10 -11.58 0.52 18.02
CA SER A 10 -11.80 -0.16 19.30
C SER A 10 -11.47 0.75 20.48
N ARG A 11 -12.23 0.64 21.56
CA ARG A 11 -11.89 1.25 22.85
C ARG A 11 -11.14 0.24 23.69
N VAL A 12 -9.99 0.63 24.16
CA VAL A 12 -9.18 -0.13 25.11
C VAL A 12 -8.71 0.81 26.20
N ASP A 13 -8.56 0.30 27.39
CA ASP A 13 -7.85 1.01 28.44
C ASP A 13 -6.36 1.11 28.07
N ILE A 14 -5.82 2.32 28.14
CA ILE A 14 -4.45 2.59 27.70
C ILE A 14 -3.42 2.05 28.69
N GLU A 15 -3.74 2.03 29.97
CA GLU A 15 -2.84 1.51 31.02
C GLU A 15 -2.76 -0.02 30.93
N ASP A 16 -3.89 -0.70 30.75
CA ASP A 16 -3.95 -2.14 30.54
C ASP A 16 -3.26 -2.56 29.23
N PHE A 17 -3.43 -1.78 28.17
CA PHE A 17 -2.71 -1.99 26.89
C PHE A 17 -1.21 -1.87 27.07
N GLU A 18 -0.74 -0.83 27.78
CA GLU A 18 0.68 -0.62 28.06
C GLU A 18 1.26 -1.73 28.93
N LYS A 19 0.59 -2.07 30.03
CA LYS A 19 1.00 -3.13 30.95
C LYS A 19 1.15 -4.46 30.23
N THR A 20 0.12 -4.86 29.46
CA THR A 20 0.14 -6.13 28.71
C THR A 20 1.22 -6.14 27.64
N PHE A 21 1.42 -5.00 26.95
CA PHE A 21 2.50 -4.88 25.97
C PHE A 21 3.87 -5.05 26.63
N GLU A 22 4.11 -4.35 27.77
CA GLU A 22 5.40 -4.44 28.47
C GLU A 22 5.67 -5.87 28.97
N GLU A 23 4.66 -6.62 29.44
CA GLU A 23 4.82 -8.03 29.80
C GLU A 23 5.34 -8.87 28.63
N VAL A 24 4.70 -8.76 27.46
CA VAL A 24 5.13 -9.45 26.23
C VAL A 24 6.52 -8.97 25.79
N TYR A 25 6.75 -7.66 25.82
CA TYR A 25 8.01 -7.05 25.39
C TYR A 25 9.17 -7.48 26.25
N GLN A 26 9.07 -7.35 27.58
CA GLN A 26 10.16 -7.65 28.51
C GLN A 26 10.53 -9.14 28.49
N LYS A 27 9.54 -10.03 28.43
CA LYS A 27 9.77 -11.47 28.29
C LYS A 27 10.64 -11.79 27.05
N ASN A 28 10.34 -11.17 25.92
CA ASN A 28 11.09 -11.37 24.68
C ASN A 28 12.41 -10.60 24.67
N TYR A 29 12.47 -9.41 25.25
CA TYR A 29 13.68 -8.61 25.38
C TYR A 29 14.75 -9.36 26.17
N GLN A 30 14.44 -9.80 27.38
CA GLN A 30 15.39 -10.55 28.24
C GLN A 30 15.89 -11.82 27.55
N LYS A 31 15.01 -12.49 26.79
CA LYS A 31 15.35 -13.76 26.13
C LYS A 31 16.24 -13.61 24.91
N PHE A 32 16.09 -12.52 24.15
CA PHE A 32 16.67 -12.43 22.81
C PHE A 32 17.54 -11.21 22.53
N ILE A 33 17.64 -10.23 23.43
CA ILE A 33 18.42 -9.01 23.16
C ILE A 33 19.90 -9.32 22.87
N GLU A 34 20.43 -10.38 23.47
CA GLU A 34 21.82 -10.81 23.23
C GLU A 34 22.07 -11.20 21.77
N LEU A 35 21.07 -11.67 21.03
CA LEU A 35 21.22 -12.00 19.61
C LEU A 35 21.52 -10.76 18.75
N TYR A 36 21.21 -9.57 19.27
CA TYR A 36 21.53 -8.29 18.65
C TYR A 36 22.78 -7.62 19.24
N ASN A 37 23.49 -8.26 20.19
CA ASN A 37 24.69 -7.68 20.77
C ASN A 37 25.85 -7.66 19.77
N THR A 38 26.56 -6.56 19.80
CA THR A 38 27.89 -6.36 19.21
C THR A 38 28.83 -5.74 20.22
N LYS A 39 30.12 -5.70 19.94
CA LYS A 39 31.08 -4.96 20.77
C LYS A 39 31.22 -3.53 20.27
N CYS A 40 31.06 -2.55 21.15
CA CYS A 40 31.32 -1.17 20.82
C CYS A 40 32.78 -1.00 20.32
N PRO A 41 33.00 -0.41 19.15
CA PRO A 41 34.36 -0.29 18.59
C PRO A 41 35.29 0.63 19.38
N ARG A 42 34.73 1.46 20.28
CA ARG A 42 35.52 2.40 21.08
C ARG A 42 35.88 1.86 22.48
N CYS A 43 34.94 1.23 23.17
CA CYS A 43 35.14 0.78 24.55
C CYS A 43 35.04 -0.75 24.76
N GLY A 44 34.74 -1.51 23.72
CA GLY A 44 34.61 -2.96 23.80
C GLY A 44 33.36 -3.48 24.53
N LYS A 45 32.54 -2.61 25.15
CA LYS A 45 31.35 -3.02 25.90
C LYS A 45 30.33 -3.69 24.97
N PRO A 46 29.76 -4.86 25.34
CA PRO A 46 28.65 -5.43 24.64
C PRO A 46 27.45 -4.46 24.62
N THR A 47 26.88 -4.22 23.46
CA THR A 47 25.76 -3.31 23.28
C THR A 47 24.85 -3.78 22.15
N PRO A 48 23.52 -3.68 22.28
CA PRO A 48 22.61 -4.07 21.21
C PRO A 48 22.68 -3.06 20.06
N PHE A 49 22.74 -3.56 18.85
CA PHE A 49 22.69 -2.73 17.66
C PHE A 49 21.26 -2.44 17.19
N GLU A 50 21.12 -1.32 16.47
CA GLU A 50 19.85 -0.86 15.91
C GLU A 50 19.56 -1.51 14.56
N ASN A 51 20.57 -1.49 13.69
CA ASN A 51 20.49 -1.93 12.32
C ASN A 51 21.75 -2.69 11.90
N SER A 52 21.58 -3.62 10.96
CA SER A 52 22.69 -4.21 10.22
C SER A 52 22.46 -4.16 8.73
N ILE A 53 23.55 -4.11 7.97
CA ILE A 53 23.55 -4.12 6.52
C ILE A 53 23.99 -5.49 6.01
N TRP A 54 23.21 -6.00 5.09
CA TRP A 54 23.48 -7.20 4.33
C TRP A 54 23.74 -6.83 2.90
N ASP A 55 24.91 -7.17 2.40
CA ASP A 55 25.24 -7.06 0.98
C ASP A 55 25.16 -8.44 0.34
N GLN A 56 24.19 -8.63 -0.53
CA GLN A 56 23.77 -9.91 -1.08
C GLN A 56 23.36 -10.91 0.02
N GLN A 57 24.30 -11.68 0.56
CA GLN A 57 24.09 -12.59 1.69
C GLN A 57 25.15 -12.40 2.77
N ILE A 58 25.99 -11.38 2.63
CA ILE A 58 27.08 -11.09 3.54
C ILE A 58 26.58 -10.12 4.61
N PHE A 59 26.64 -10.55 5.87
CA PHE A 59 26.44 -9.68 7.03
C PHE A 59 27.66 -8.76 7.14
N SER A 60 27.53 -7.49 6.73
CA SER A 60 28.68 -6.63 6.44
C SER A 60 28.92 -5.54 7.49
N LYS A 61 27.90 -4.78 7.83
CA LYS A 61 28.04 -3.62 8.73
C LYS A 61 26.96 -3.60 9.81
N ILE A 62 27.30 -2.94 10.90
CA ILE A 62 26.41 -2.72 12.05
C ILE A 62 26.40 -1.24 12.39
N ARG A 63 25.22 -0.73 12.69
CA ARG A 63 25.00 0.56 13.34
C ARG A 63 24.33 0.35 14.68
N GLY A 64 24.89 0.98 15.71
CA GLY A 64 24.37 0.89 17.08
C GLY A 64 24.59 2.18 17.86
N PHE A 65 24.14 2.12 19.10
CA PHE A 65 24.32 3.17 20.09
C PHE A 65 24.88 2.56 21.37
N CYS A 66 26.02 3.06 21.83
CA CYS A 66 26.63 2.69 23.09
C CYS A 66 26.37 3.78 24.12
N ASP A 67 25.87 3.43 25.29
CA ASP A 67 25.58 4.39 26.36
C ASP A 67 26.78 5.22 26.75
N ASN A 68 28.00 4.62 26.70
CA ASN A 68 29.24 5.31 27.08
C ASN A 68 29.83 6.14 25.93
N CYS A 69 29.68 5.72 24.67
CA CYS A 69 30.43 6.27 23.54
C CYS A 69 29.55 6.92 22.46
N GLY A 70 28.19 6.82 22.58
CA GLY A 70 27.26 7.32 21.60
C GLY A 70 27.14 6.44 20.35
N LYS A 71 26.65 7.03 19.27
CA LYS A 71 26.42 6.33 17.97
C LYS A 71 27.73 5.83 17.36
N PHE A 72 27.68 4.65 16.77
CA PHE A 72 28.79 4.07 16.03
C PHE A 72 28.30 3.30 14.77
N ILE A 73 29.24 3.14 13.85
CA ILE A 73 29.14 2.23 12.70
C ILE A 73 30.43 1.42 12.69
N LYS A 74 30.32 0.12 12.44
CA LYS A 74 31.48 -0.77 12.32
C LYS A 74 31.24 -1.84 11.27
N GLU A 75 32.32 -2.37 10.71
CA GLU A 75 32.30 -3.65 9.98
C GLU A 75 32.03 -4.80 10.96
N THR A 76 31.38 -5.86 10.48
CA THR A 76 31.15 -7.05 11.31
C THR A 76 32.45 -7.79 11.58
N ASP A 77 32.63 -8.24 12.81
CA ASP A 77 33.77 -9.04 13.25
C ASP A 77 33.39 -10.49 13.58
N SER A 78 34.32 -11.24 14.13
CA SER A 78 34.14 -12.64 14.55
C SER A 78 33.09 -12.80 15.64
N TYR A 79 32.98 -11.82 16.56
CA TYR A 79 31.95 -11.81 17.61
C TYR A 79 30.55 -11.69 17.03
N ASP A 80 30.36 -10.77 16.05
CA ASP A 80 29.08 -10.53 15.39
C ASP A 80 28.64 -11.76 14.59
N LYS A 81 29.58 -12.38 13.85
CA LYS A 81 29.34 -13.60 13.09
C LYS A 81 28.99 -14.79 13.99
N LYS A 82 29.64 -14.90 15.17
CA LYS A 82 29.30 -15.93 16.16
C LYS A 82 27.87 -15.76 16.67
N ASN A 83 27.44 -14.53 16.97
CA ASN A 83 26.07 -14.24 17.41
C ASN A 83 25.04 -14.52 16.31
N LEU A 84 25.39 -14.23 15.06
CA LEU A 84 24.55 -14.58 13.91
C LEU A 84 24.38 -16.11 13.82
N ASN A 85 25.47 -16.88 13.85
CA ASN A 85 25.43 -18.34 13.79
C ASN A 85 24.61 -18.93 14.96
N LYS A 86 24.77 -18.40 16.17
CA LYS A 86 23.94 -18.77 17.33
C LYS A 86 22.44 -18.59 17.05
N SER A 87 22.07 -17.49 16.38
CA SER A 87 20.67 -17.25 16.04
C SER A 87 20.13 -18.24 15.00
N THR A 88 20.94 -18.60 14.01
CA THR A 88 20.62 -19.62 12.99
C THR A 88 20.49 -21.03 13.61
N GLU A 89 21.39 -21.40 14.52
CA GLU A 89 21.31 -22.66 15.26
C GLU A 89 20.04 -22.76 16.11
N ILE A 90 19.68 -21.65 16.82
CA ILE A 90 18.44 -21.58 17.61
C ILE A 90 17.23 -21.75 16.67
N PHE A 91 17.21 -21.07 15.52
CA PHE A 91 16.13 -21.18 14.56
C PHE A 91 15.94 -22.62 14.09
N HIS A 92 17.00 -23.26 13.59
CA HIS A 92 16.93 -24.62 13.11
C HIS A 92 16.52 -25.64 14.18
N LYS A 93 17.01 -25.46 15.41
CA LYS A 93 16.61 -26.31 16.54
C LYS A 93 15.12 -26.19 16.85
N LEU A 94 14.60 -24.96 16.90
CA LEU A 94 13.19 -24.70 17.19
C LEU A 94 12.29 -25.18 16.06
N ASP A 95 12.69 -24.96 14.80
CA ASP A 95 11.95 -25.42 13.64
C ASP A 95 11.88 -26.95 13.56
N LYS A 96 13.01 -27.63 13.71
CA LYS A 96 13.07 -29.10 13.75
C LYS A 96 12.19 -29.71 14.86
N GLN A 97 12.03 -28.99 15.99
CA GLN A 97 11.19 -29.41 17.11
C GLN A 97 9.73 -28.96 16.98
N ASN A 98 9.35 -28.28 15.89
CA ASN A 98 8.04 -27.62 15.72
C ASN A 98 7.65 -26.71 16.91
N LYS A 99 8.64 -26.06 17.55
CA LYS A 99 8.44 -25.17 18.70
C LYS A 99 8.36 -23.69 18.34
N ILE A 100 8.46 -23.38 17.05
CA ILE A 100 8.35 -22.00 16.54
C ILE A 100 7.30 -21.95 15.43
N PHE A 101 6.46 -20.94 15.48
CA PHE A 101 5.57 -20.60 14.39
C PHE A 101 6.19 -19.49 13.51
N TYR A 102 6.19 -19.70 12.23
CA TYR A 102 6.39 -18.70 11.18
C TYR A 102 5.69 -19.20 9.90
N PRO A 103 5.37 -18.31 8.93
CA PRO A 103 4.60 -18.70 7.72
C PRO A 103 5.49 -19.43 6.70
N LYS A 104 5.96 -20.65 7.02
CA LYS A 104 6.90 -21.44 6.22
C LYS A 104 6.30 -22.03 4.94
N ASP A 105 5.00 -22.26 4.94
CA ASP A 105 4.29 -22.91 3.83
C ASP A 105 3.61 -21.91 2.89
N GLU A 106 3.67 -20.63 3.22
CA GLU A 106 3.06 -19.59 2.41
C GLU A 106 3.89 -19.28 1.17
N ILE A 107 3.43 -19.81 0.04
CA ILE A 107 4.04 -19.60 -1.28
C ILE A 107 3.52 -18.30 -1.87
N LEU A 108 4.42 -17.38 -2.18
CA LEU A 108 4.09 -16.12 -2.80
C LEU A 108 3.99 -16.29 -4.31
N LYS A 109 2.78 -16.44 -4.83
CA LYS A 109 2.52 -16.68 -6.27
C LYS A 109 3.04 -15.54 -7.18
N PHE A 110 3.30 -14.34 -6.62
CA PHE A 110 3.62 -13.11 -7.36
C PHE A 110 5.07 -12.66 -7.25
N VAL A 111 5.94 -13.33 -6.51
CA VAL A 111 7.31 -12.89 -6.19
C VAL A 111 8.37 -13.74 -6.88
N LYS A 112 8.16 -14.15 -8.13
CA LYS A 112 9.19 -14.88 -8.89
C LYS A 112 10.43 -14.03 -9.25
N ARG A 113 10.44 -12.71 -9.01
CA ARG A 113 11.46 -11.81 -9.59
C ARG A 113 12.81 -11.79 -8.89
N ASN A 114 12.99 -12.32 -7.67
CA ASN A 114 14.28 -12.28 -6.96
C ASN A 114 14.65 -13.59 -6.27
N GLY A 115 14.23 -14.72 -6.80
CA GLY A 115 14.59 -16.04 -6.24
C GLY A 115 13.89 -16.36 -4.91
N LYS A 116 13.02 -15.50 -4.41
CA LYS A 116 12.26 -15.71 -3.18
C LYS A 116 10.87 -16.19 -3.53
N SER A 117 10.53 -17.37 -3.04
CA SER A 117 9.25 -18.02 -3.33
C SER A 117 8.35 -18.15 -2.11
N LYS A 118 8.90 -18.00 -0.91
CA LYS A 118 8.20 -18.17 0.35
C LYS A 118 8.25 -16.88 1.18
N LEU A 119 7.24 -16.70 2.02
CA LEU A 119 7.13 -15.53 2.88
C LEU A 119 8.29 -15.42 3.88
N ASN A 120 8.71 -16.53 4.46
CA ASN A 120 9.83 -16.57 5.41
C ASN A 120 11.18 -16.15 4.78
N ASP A 121 11.35 -16.26 3.46
CA ASP A 121 12.59 -15.85 2.77
C ASP A 121 12.87 -14.35 2.91
N PHE A 122 11.86 -13.56 3.25
CA PHE A 122 11.99 -12.12 3.50
C PHE A 122 12.53 -11.76 4.88
N PHE A 123 12.79 -12.73 5.72
CA PHE A 123 13.30 -12.49 7.07
C PHE A 123 14.65 -13.19 7.27
N THR A 124 15.44 -12.70 8.23
CA THR A 124 16.62 -13.42 8.72
C THR A 124 16.19 -14.46 9.76
N ASP A 125 17.00 -15.51 9.98
CA ASP A 125 16.71 -16.51 11.01
C ASP A 125 16.55 -15.88 12.39
N ARG A 126 17.38 -14.88 12.70
CA ARG A 126 17.29 -14.10 13.93
C ARG A 126 15.94 -13.41 14.07
N ALA A 127 15.48 -12.77 13.01
CA ALA A 127 14.17 -12.12 13.01
C ALA A 127 13.03 -13.15 13.15
N LEU A 128 13.10 -14.31 12.47
CA LEU A 128 12.10 -15.37 12.56
C LEU A 128 11.98 -15.93 13.99
N VAL A 129 13.10 -16.15 14.67
CA VAL A 129 13.11 -16.62 16.07
C VAL A 129 12.34 -15.67 16.97
N ILE A 130 12.62 -14.38 16.86
CA ILE A 130 12.02 -13.37 17.74
C ILE A 130 10.57 -13.12 17.38
N LEU A 131 10.25 -12.98 16.08
CA LEU A 131 8.87 -12.83 15.61
C LEU A 131 7.99 -14.01 16.01
N GLY A 132 8.51 -15.25 15.85
CA GLY A 132 7.80 -16.45 16.24
C GLY A 132 7.56 -16.57 17.75
N SER A 133 8.45 -16.04 18.58
CA SER A 133 8.26 -15.97 20.02
C SER A 133 7.23 -14.89 20.39
N ILE A 134 7.34 -13.68 19.83
CA ILE A 134 6.41 -12.58 20.10
C ILE A 134 4.98 -12.99 19.72
N ILE A 135 4.76 -13.55 18.53
CA ILE A 135 3.39 -13.91 18.10
C ILE A 135 2.80 -15.04 18.95
N LYS A 136 3.65 -15.94 19.46
CA LYS A 136 3.22 -16.97 20.42
C LYS A 136 2.73 -16.32 21.72
N ASP A 137 3.52 -15.42 22.31
CA ASP A 137 3.18 -14.75 23.56
C ASP A 137 1.93 -13.85 23.40
N ILE A 138 1.77 -13.17 22.26
CA ILE A 138 0.52 -12.47 21.92
C ILE A 138 -0.66 -13.43 21.88
N GLY A 139 -0.45 -14.66 21.41
CA GLY A 139 -1.48 -15.71 21.40
C GLY A 139 -2.04 -16.06 22.77
N GLU A 140 -1.25 -15.90 23.83
CA GLU A 140 -1.58 -16.21 25.23
C GLU A 140 -2.39 -15.09 25.93
N ILE A 141 -2.50 -13.90 25.34
CA ILE A 141 -3.27 -12.77 25.89
C ILE A 141 -4.77 -13.14 25.90
N LYS A 142 -5.42 -12.93 27.06
CA LYS A 142 -6.84 -13.28 27.27
C LYS A 142 -7.78 -12.21 26.75
N ASP A 143 -7.48 -10.94 27.01
CA ASP A 143 -8.29 -9.83 26.51
C ASP A 143 -8.15 -9.71 25.00
N GLN A 144 -9.27 -9.87 24.27
CA GLN A 144 -9.23 -9.95 22.81
C GLN A 144 -8.96 -8.60 22.14
N ASP A 145 -9.40 -7.50 22.73
CA ASP A 145 -9.20 -6.16 22.14
C ASP A 145 -7.76 -5.71 22.35
N ILE A 146 -7.21 -5.92 23.54
CA ILE A 146 -5.78 -5.68 23.81
C ILE A 146 -4.89 -6.59 22.95
N LYS A 147 -5.24 -7.89 22.86
CA LYS A 147 -4.55 -8.85 21.98
C LYS A 147 -4.51 -8.37 20.53
N ASN A 148 -5.64 -7.96 20.00
CA ASN A 148 -5.75 -7.47 18.63
C ASN A 148 -4.92 -6.19 18.42
N LEU A 149 -4.88 -5.30 19.41
CA LEU A 149 -4.12 -4.06 19.34
C LEU A 149 -2.60 -4.33 19.39
N ILE A 150 -2.15 -5.26 20.24
CA ILE A 150 -0.74 -5.71 20.25
C ILE A 150 -0.39 -6.45 18.95
N LEU A 151 -1.34 -7.20 18.39
CA LEU A 151 -1.19 -7.85 17.09
C LEU A 151 -1.08 -6.80 15.95
N LEU A 152 -1.77 -5.65 16.07
CA LEU A 152 -1.59 -4.53 15.16
C LEU A 152 -0.17 -3.92 15.28
N CYS A 153 0.37 -3.80 16.49
CA CYS A 153 1.77 -3.41 16.69
C CYS A 153 2.72 -4.39 15.98
N PHE A 154 2.50 -5.68 16.15
CA PHE A 154 3.28 -6.75 15.52
C PHE A 154 3.20 -6.67 13.99
N THR A 155 2.00 -6.65 13.42
CA THR A 155 1.83 -6.63 11.96
C THR A 155 2.39 -5.36 11.32
N SER A 156 2.28 -4.21 11.98
CA SER A 156 2.79 -2.94 11.47
C SER A 156 4.32 -2.85 11.42
N MET A 157 5.05 -3.67 12.20
CA MET A 157 6.51 -3.70 12.16
C MET A 157 7.06 -4.64 11.07
N LEU A 158 6.31 -5.66 10.64
CA LEU A 158 6.80 -6.74 9.76
C LEU A 158 7.57 -6.23 8.53
N PRO A 159 7.07 -5.25 7.74
CA PRO A 159 7.83 -4.75 6.60
C PRO A 159 9.18 -4.13 7.00
N ASN A 160 9.23 -3.49 8.18
CA ASN A 160 10.44 -2.79 8.64
C ASN A 160 11.53 -3.73 9.14
N VAL A 161 11.17 -4.91 9.63
CA VAL A 161 12.12 -5.93 10.11
C VAL A 161 12.39 -7.00 9.07
N SER A 162 11.88 -6.80 7.86
CA SER A 162 12.11 -7.69 6.72
C SER A 162 13.30 -7.24 5.86
N LYS A 163 13.77 -8.11 5.00
CA LYS A 163 14.79 -7.83 3.98
C LYS A 163 14.31 -6.89 2.87
N MET A 164 13.08 -6.37 2.94
CA MET A 164 12.52 -5.43 1.94
C MET A 164 13.03 -3.99 2.10
N ILE A 165 13.73 -3.68 3.19
CA ILE A 165 14.27 -2.33 3.41
C ILE A 165 15.61 -2.18 2.68
N PRO A 166 15.72 -1.32 1.65
CA PRO A 166 16.99 -1.07 1.00
C PRO A 166 18.03 -0.53 1.97
N GLY A 167 19.23 -1.10 1.95
CA GLY A 167 20.36 -0.69 2.77
C GLY A 167 21.26 0.31 2.06
N ASN A 168 22.02 1.08 2.85
CA ASN A 168 23.13 1.89 2.39
C ASN A 168 24.40 1.41 3.08
N THR A 169 25.40 0.97 2.31
CA THR A 169 26.65 0.41 2.82
C THR A 169 27.56 1.44 3.47
N GLU A 170 27.43 2.73 3.12
CA GLU A 170 28.24 3.80 3.69
C GLU A 170 27.74 4.22 5.07
N SER A 171 26.45 4.56 5.16
CA SER A 171 25.84 5.08 6.41
C SER A 171 25.34 4.00 7.34
N ALA A 172 25.39 2.73 6.95
CA ALA A 172 24.77 1.59 7.65
C ALA A 172 23.29 1.84 8.03
N ASN A 173 22.61 2.69 7.26
CA ASN A 173 21.19 3.00 7.41
C ASN A 173 20.35 2.32 6.35
N GLY A 174 19.15 1.92 6.73
CA GLY A 174 18.11 1.64 5.77
C GLY A 174 17.40 2.91 5.29
N ARG A 175 16.84 2.87 4.11
CA ARG A 175 15.86 3.88 3.69
C ARG A 175 14.65 3.86 4.64
N SER A 176 13.88 4.93 4.64
CA SER A 176 12.75 5.10 5.56
C SER A 176 11.63 4.06 5.39
N GLY A 177 11.55 3.39 4.24
CA GLY A 177 10.52 2.41 3.95
C GLY A 177 10.86 1.42 2.83
N TRP A 178 10.00 0.44 2.68
CA TRP A 178 10.01 -0.54 1.60
C TRP A 178 9.25 -0.01 0.37
N VAL A 179 9.41 -0.68 -0.78
CA VAL A 179 8.65 -0.32 -2.00
C VAL A 179 7.23 -0.85 -1.88
N ILE A 180 6.27 0.03 -1.60
CA ILE A 180 4.90 -0.31 -1.21
C ILE A 180 4.16 -1.20 -2.22
N SER A 181 4.43 -1.05 -3.51
CA SER A 181 3.72 -1.79 -4.56
C SER A 181 4.27 -3.17 -4.88
N LYS A 182 5.31 -3.64 -4.16
CA LYS A 182 6.00 -4.90 -4.49
C LYS A 182 6.53 -5.60 -3.25
N LEU A 183 6.40 -6.93 -3.21
CA LEU A 183 7.20 -7.79 -2.33
C LEU A 183 8.57 -7.99 -3.00
N TRP A 184 9.54 -7.21 -2.59
CA TRP A 184 10.87 -7.20 -3.20
C TRP A 184 11.95 -7.05 -2.14
N ALA A 185 12.95 -7.92 -2.18
CA ALA A 185 14.12 -7.82 -1.33
C ALA A 185 15.32 -7.35 -2.18
N PRO A 186 15.87 -6.15 -1.92
CA PRO A 186 17.06 -5.65 -2.60
C PRO A 186 18.30 -6.50 -2.29
N LYS A 187 19.30 -6.46 -3.18
CA LYS A 187 20.60 -7.13 -2.96
C LYS A 187 21.27 -6.60 -1.70
N VAL A 188 21.28 -5.28 -1.53
CA VAL A 188 21.72 -4.61 -0.29
C VAL A 188 20.49 -4.26 0.52
N HIS A 189 20.33 -4.88 1.68
CA HIS A 189 19.18 -4.64 2.55
C HIS A 189 19.60 -4.39 4.01
N THR A 190 18.68 -3.79 4.74
CA THR A 190 18.85 -3.52 6.17
C THR A 190 18.04 -4.51 6.98
N GLU A 191 18.66 -5.15 7.96
CA GLU A 191 17.98 -5.84 9.03
C GLU A 191 17.88 -4.90 10.23
N LYS A 192 16.66 -4.59 10.66
CA LYS A 192 16.41 -3.79 11.87
C LYS A 192 16.18 -4.70 13.06
N ASN A 193 16.57 -4.22 14.24
CA ASN A 193 16.30 -4.91 15.49
C ASN A 193 14.78 -5.04 15.70
N VAL A 194 14.29 -6.28 15.79
CA VAL A 194 12.86 -6.61 15.92
C VAL A 194 12.29 -6.04 17.21
N LEU A 195 13.02 -6.16 18.32
CA LEU A 195 12.57 -5.70 19.64
C LEU A 195 12.39 -4.18 19.65
N ASN A 196 13.37 -3.44 19.13
CA ASN A 196 13.29 -1.98 19.00
C ASN A 196 12.15 -1.56 18.09
N SER A 197 11.96 -2.28 16.99
CA SER A 197 10.88 -2.01 16.02
C SER A 197 9.51 -2.26 16.65
N PHE A 198 9.37 -3.31 17.45
CA PHE A 198 8.12 -3.64 18.15
C PHE A 198 7.75 -2.56 19.16
N LYS A 199 8.71 -2.13 20.01
CA LYS A 199 8.51 -1.03 20.97
C LYS A 199 8.15 0.29 20.27
N LEU A 200 8.82 0.62 19.17
CA LEU A 200 8.52 1.83 18.40
C LEU A 200 7.10 1.81 17.83
N ARG A 201 6.62 0.65 17.35
CA ARG A 201 5.25 0.53 16.84
C ARG A 201 4.20 0.65 17.92
N PHE A 202 4.46 0.03 19.07
CA PHE A 202 3.62 0.22 20.25
C PHE A 202 3.48 1.70 20.62
N GLN A 203 4.59 2.43 20.76
CA GLN A 203 4.58 3.85 21.10
C GLN A 203 3.74 4.68 20.12
N LYS A 204 3.87 4.42 18.80
CA LYS A 204 3.08 5.10 17.78
C LYS A 204 1.59 4.78 17.88
N ILE A 205 1.25 3.52 18.08
CA ILE A 205 -0.15 3.09 18.18
C ILE A 205 -0.77 3.59 19.48
N LYS A 206 -0.04 3.54 20.61
CA LYS A 206 -0.47 4.13 21.89
C LYS A 206 -0.80 5.60 21.73
N LYS A 207 0.12 6.38 21.13
CA LYS A 207 -0.10 7.81 20.86
C LYS A 207 -1.33 8.03 19.98
N GLY A 208 -1.48 7.28 18.88
CA GLY A 208 -2.65 7.37 18.01
C GLY A 208 -3.96 7.05 18.73
N LYS A 209 -3.97 6.05 19.62
CA LYS A 209 -5.15 5.72 20.44
C LYS A 209 -5.51 6.85 21.41
N GLN A 210 -4.51 7.49 22.01
CA GLN A 210 -4.71 8.65 22.87
C GLN A 210 -5.28 9.85 22.11
N GLU A 211 -4.78 10.12 20.91
CA GLU A 211 -5.24 11.24 20.05
C GLU A 211 -6.70 11.08 19.58
N ILE A 212 -7.15 9.85 19.33
CA ILE A 212 -8.52 9.59 18.87
C ILE A 212 -9.50 9.26 20.00
N ALA A 213 -9.03 9.20 21.25
CA ALA A 213 -9.87 8.92 22.40
C ALA A 213 -11.00 9.95 22.51
N GLY A 214 -12.25 9.48 22.55
CA GLY A 214 -13.43 10.34 22.68
C GLY A 214 -13.91 11.02 21.38
N LEU A 215 -13.19 10.90 20.25
CA LEU A 215 -13.62 11.52 18.99
C LEU A 215 -14.84 10.81 18.36
N PHE A 216 -15.07 9.55 18.66
CA PHE A 216 -16.18 8.78 18.11
C PHE A 216 -16.63 7.64 19.05
N GLU A 217 -17.85 7.17 18.81
CA GLU A 217 -18.42 6.02 19.50
C GLU A 217 -18.33 4.78 18.61
N PRO A 218 -17.59 3.73 19.00
CA PRO A 218 -17.43 2.50 18.19
C PRO A 218 -18.76 1.84 17.81
N LYS A 219 -19.79 1.94 18.67
CA LYS A 219 -21.14 1.42 18.40
C LYS A 219 -21.83 2.05 17.18
N ASN A 220 -21.38 3.22 16.74
CA ASN A 220 -21.91 3.91 15.57
C ASN A 220 -21.24 3.43 14.26
N ALA A 221 -20.27 2.52 14.32
CA ALA A 221 -19.56 1.98 13.17
C ALA A 221 -19.85 0.47 13.02
N GLN A 222 -20.20 0.06 11.81
CA GLN A 222 -20.34 -1.35 11.43
C GLN A 222 -19.27 -1.69 10.40
N ILE A 223 -18.55 -2.79 10.60
CA ILE A 223 -17.48 -3.24 9.73
C ILE A 223 -17.83 -4.60 9.16
N PHE A 224 -18.01 -4.64 7.85
CA PHE A 224 -18.33 -5.86 7.11
C PHE A 224 -17.10 -6.35 6.35
N ASN A 225 -16.81 -7.64 6.43
CA ASN A 225 -15.84 -8.32 5.58
C ASN A 225 -16.60 -9.14 4.54
N ILE A 226 -17.09 -8.46 3.50
CA ILE A 226 -17.93 -9.03 2.45
C ILE A 226 -17.40 -8.65 1.08
N ASP A 227 -17.86 -9.37 0.06
CA ASP A 227 -17.58 -9.06 -1.35
C ASP A 227 -18.41 -7.85 -1.79
N ALA A 228 -17.74 -6.84 -2.35
CA ALA A 228 -18.40 -5.62 -2.85
C ALA A 228 -19.34 -5.89 -4.05
N THR A 229 -19.23 -7.05 -4.70
CA THR A 229 -20.16 -7.48 -5.77
C THR A 229 -21.50 -8.00 -5.23
N ASN A 230 -21.60 -8.18 -3.89
CA ASN A 230 -22.81 -8.63 -3.20
C ASN A 230 -22.91 -7.99 -1.82
N LEU A 231 -23.75 -6.95 -1.69
CA LEU A 231 -24.01 -6.21 -0.45
C LEU A 231 -25.36 -6.59 0.17
N GLU A 232 -25.75 -7.87 0.13
CA GLU A 232 -27.05 -8.36 0.61
C GLU A 232 -27.39 -7.97 2.07
N ASN A 233 -26.36 -7.81 2.91
CA ASN A 233 -26.50 -7.37 4.31
C ASN A 233 -26.88 -5.89 4.44
N ILE A 234 -26.87 -5.11 3.35
CA ILE A 234 -27.21 -3.70 3.33
C ILE A 234 -28.52 -3.51 2.56
N LYS A 235 -29.52 -2.95 3.24
CA LYS A 235 -30.84 -2.72 2.65
C LYS A 235 -30.77 -1.76 1.45
N SER A 236 -31.59 -2.00 0.43
CA SER A 236 -31.76 -1.08 -0.69
C SER A 236 -32.23 0.30 -0.20
N ASN A 237 -31.72 1.37 -0.82
CA ASN A 237 -32.07 2.76 -0.51
C ASN A 237 -31.92 3.10 1.01
N SER A 238 -30.88 2.58 1.67
CA SER A 238 -30.62 2.83 3.09
C SER A 238 -29.44 3.76 3.35
N VAL A 239 -28.50 3.83 2.41
CA VAL A 239 -27.24 4.59 2.55
C VAL A 239 -27.44 6.03 2.07
N CYS A 240 -26.96 7.01 2.84
CA CYS A 240 -27.11 8.44 2.50
C CYS A 240 -25.93 9.00 1.70
N TYR A 241 -24.78 8.37 1.76
CA TYR A 241 -23.57 8.79 1.03
C TYR A 241 -22.62 7.62 0.92
N ILE A 242 -21.95 7.50 -0.22
CA ILE A 242 -20.92 6.49 -0.47
C ILE A 242 -19.62 7.20 -0.84
N PHE A 243 -18.54 6.83 -0.16
CA PHE A 243 -17.17 7.13 -0.58
C PHE A 243 -16.41 5.82 -0.75
N THR A 244 -15.71 5.66 -1.87
CA THR A 244 -14.91 4.46 -2.12
C THR A 244 -13.61 4.79 -2.84
N ASP A 245 -12.59 3.96 -2.60
CA ASP A 245 -11.33 3.94 -3.31
C ASP A 245 -11.20 2.53 -3.93
N PRO A 246 -11.70 2.33 -5.16
CA PRO A 246 -11.77 1.00 -5.78
C PRO A 246 -10.39 0.52 -6.22
N SER A 247 -10.30 -0.74 -6.62
CA SER A 247 -9.08 -1.28 -7.25
C SER A 247 -8.73 -0.52 -8.53
N TYR A 248 -7.50 -0.03 -8.62
CA TYR A 248 -6.96 0.69 -9.79
C TYR A 248 -6.51 -0.25 -10.92
N GLY A 249 -7.21 -1.35 -11.11
CA GLY A 249 -6.93 -2.31 -12.18
C GLY A 249 -5.59 -3.03 -11.98
N ASP A 250 -4.57 -2.66 -12.74
CA ASP A 250 -3.25 -3.31 -12.75
C ASP A 250 -2.20 -2.65 -11.83
N SER A 251 -2.57 -1.57 -11.14
CA SER A 251 -1.60 -0.75 -10.41
C SER A 251 -1.05 -1.43 -9.16
N ILE A 252 -1.90 -2.09 -8.37
CA ILE A 252 -1.54 -2.72 -7.11
C ILE A 252 -2.27 -4.06 -6.94
N ALA A 253 -1.51 -5.14 -6.76
CA ALA A 253 -2.03 -6.46 -6.41
C ALA A 253 -2.24 -6.57 -4.90
N TYR A 254 -3.33 -5.98 -4.39
CA TYR A 254 -3.59 -5.84 -2.95
C TYR A 254 -3.61 -7.18 -2.21
N PHE A 255 -4.25 -8.21 -2.75
CA PHE A 255 -4.31 -9.52 -2.11
C PHE A 255 -2.95 -10.20 -2.09
N GLY A 256 -2.18 -10.05 -3.19
CA GLY A 256 -0.80 -10.54 -3.24
C GLY A 256 0.09 -9.89 -2.18
N LEU A 257 -0.01 -8.57 -2.00
CA LEU A 257 0.72 -7.86 -0.97
C LEU A 257 0.23 -8.21 0.44
N SER A 258 -1.08 -8.39 0.62
CA SER A 258 -1.67 -8.68 1.93
C SER A 258 -1.22 -10.02 2.51
N MET A 259 -0.75 -10.96 1.69
CA MET A 259 -0.13 -12.21 2.13
C MET A 259 0.99 -12.00 3.14
N PHE A 260 1.74 -10.91 2.99
CA PHE A 260 2.85 -10.60 3.90
C PHE A 260 2.41 -10.50 5.36
N TRP A 261 1.18 -10.08 5.60
CA TRP A 261 0.57 -10.01 6.93
C TRP A 261 -0.31 -11.22 7.24
N ASN A 262 -1.09 -11.66 6.25
CA ASN A 262 -2.05 -12.74 6.44
C ASN A 262 -1.38 -14.08 6.76
N GLY A 263 -0.18 -14.35 6.23
CA GLY A 263 0.58 -15.53 6.61
C GLY A 263 0.92 -15.58 8.10
N TRP A 264 1.29 -14.45 8.71
CA TRP A 264 1.53 -14.36 10.15
C TRP A 264 0.24 -14.42 10.99
N LEU A 265 -0.85 -13.88 10.46
CA LEU A 265 -2.18 -13.91 11.10
C LEU A 265 -2.92 -15.24 10.87
N LYS A 266 -2.36 -16.17 10.10
CA LYS A 266 -2.99 -17.43 9.69
C LYS A 266 -4.32 -17.22 8.95
N ASN A 267 -4.46 -16.11 8.24
CA ASN A 267 -5.63 -15.81 7.43
C ASN A 267 -5.42 -16.32 6.01
N ARG A 268 -6.46 -16.93 5.45
CA ARG A 268 -6.47 -17.33 4.04
C ARG A 268 -6.78 -16.10 3.17
N VAL A 269 -6.06 -15.96 2.05
CA VAL A 269 -6.31 -14.92 1.04
C VAL A 269 -6.99 -15.56 -0.17
N ASP A 270 -8.14 -15.04 -0.54
CA ASP A 270 -8.91 -15.47 -1.70
C ASP A 270 -8.47 -14.71 -2.97
N TYR A 271 -7.39 -15.17 -3.58
CA TYR A 271 -6.83 -14.55 -4.78
C TYR A 271 -7.76 -14.58 -5.99
N ASP A 272 -8.64 -15.60 -6.07
CA ASP A 272 -9.47 -15.81 -7.25
C ASP A 272 -10.61 -14.80 -7.31
N ASN A 273 -11.04 -14.29 -6.17
CA ASN A 273 -12.08 -13.26 -6.08
C ASN A 273 -11.56 -11.83 -6.02
N GLU A 274 -10.24 -11.59 -6.07
CA GLU A 274 -9.70 -10.24 -6.16
C GLU A 274 -10.14 -9.55 -7.47
N ILE A 275 -10.70 -8.34 -7.35
CA ILE A 275 -11.07 -7.52 -8.50
C ILE A 275 -9.83 -6.75 -8.96
N ILE A 276 -9.15 -7.30 -9.95
CA ILE A 276 -7.92 -6.76 -10.51
C ILE A 276 -7.78 -7.15 -11.98
N TYR A 277 -7.11 -6.32 -12.77
CA TYR A 277 -6.60 -6.70 -14.08
C TYR A 277 -5.16 -7.17 -13.93
N ASP A 278 -4.89 -8.46 -14.14
CA ASP A 278 -3.55 -9.05 -14.04
C ASP A 278 -3.40 -10.21 -15.03
N PRO A 279 -2.87 -9.95 -16.23
CA PRO A 279 -2.68 -10.99 -17.25
C PRO A 279 -1.80 -12.14 -16.79
N TYR A 280 -0.82 -11.91 -15.89
CA TYR A 280 0.06 -12.95 -15.36
C TYR A 280 -0.69 -13.95 -14.46
N ARG A 281 -1.83 -13.53 -13.91
CA ARG A 281 -2.72 -14.34 -13.08
C ARG A 281 -3.95 -14.81 -13.86
N ASN A 282 -3.96 -14.65 -15.17
CA ASN A 282 -5.12 -14.93 -16.04
C ASN A 282 -6.39 -14.14 -15.65
N LYS A 283 -6.20 -12.95 -15.03
CA LYS A 283 -7.28 -12.03 -14.73
C LYS A 283 -7.43 -11.03 -15.86
N LYS A 284 -8.41 -11.29 -16.73
CA LYS A 284 -8.62 -10.54 -17.95
C LYS A 284 -9.37 -9.24 -17.71
N TYR A 285 -9.32 -8.34 -18.69
CA TYR A 285 -10.03 -7.07 -18.68
C TYR A 285 -11.55 -7.25 -18.55
N GLU A 286 -12.09 -8.26 -19.24
CA GLU A 286 -13.52 -8.56 -19.24
C GLU A 286 -14.00 -8.97 -17.84
N ASP A 287 -13.21 -9.76 -17.11
CA ASP A 287 -13.51 -10.14 -15.71
C ASP A 287 -13.53 -8.90 -14.80
N TYR A 288 -12.49 -8.05 -14.90
CA TYR A 288 -12.43 -6.80 -14.16
C TYR A 288 -13.67 -5.92 -14.45
N SER A 289 -13.97 -5.68 -15.73
CA SER A 289 -15.13 -4.88 -16.15
C SER A 289 -16.46 -5.46 -15.64
N LEU A 290 -16.65 -6.78 -15.76
CA LEU A 290 -17.87 -7.43 -15.29
C LEU A 290 -18.04 -7.31 -13.77
N ARG A 291 -16.98 -7.50 -13.01
CA ARG A 291 -17.01 -7.38 -11.55
C ARG A 291 -17.26 -5.94 -11.11
N MET A 292 -16.63 -4.95 -11.76
CA MET A 292 -16.89 -3.53 -11.47
C MET A 292 -18.36 -3.15 -11.74
N LYS A 293 -18.96 -3.67 -12.82
CA LYS A 293 -20.42 -3.48 -13.09
C LYS A 293 -21.27 -4.01 -11.94
N LYS A 294 -20.96 -5.19 -11.40
CA LYS A 294 -21.69 -5.75 -10.26
C LYS A 294 -21.51 -4.86 -9.01
N VAL A 295 -20.29 -4.41 -8.73
CA VAL A 295 -20.02 -3.50 -7.60
C VAL A 295 -20.87 -2.25 -7.69
N TYR A 296 -20.83 -1.54 -8.84
CA TYR A 296 -21.57 -0.28 -8.96
C TYR A 296 -23.10 -0.48 -9.02
N ALA A 297 -23.57 -1.61 -9.53
CA ALA A 297 -25.00 -1.97 -9.42
C ALA A 297 -25.44 -2.13 -7.95
N GLU A 298 -24.63 -2.79 -7.11
CA GLU A 298 -24.89 -2.90 -5.68
C GLU A 298 -24.80 -1.55 -4.96
N LEU A 299 -23.81 -0.71 -5.28
CA LEU A 299 -23.72 0.64 -4.74
C LEU A 299 -24.94 1.48 -5.11
N PHE A 300 -25.42 1.36 -6.36
CA PHE A 300 -26.65 2.03 -6.79
C PHE A 300 -27.86 1.52 -6.03
N ARG A 301 -27.99 0.21 -5.84
CA ARG A 301 -29.08 -0.40 -5.10
C ARG A 301 -29.17 0.12 -3.66
N VAL A 302 -28.04 0.19 -2.95
CA VAL A 302 -28.04 0.55 -1.52
C VAL A 302 -28.14 2.05 -1.27
N LEU A 303 -27.67 2.89 -2.19
CA LEU A 303 -27.72 4.35 -2.08
C LEU A 303 -29.18 4.85 -2.21
N LYS A 304 -29.59 5.78 -1.37
CA LYS A 304 -30.87 6.48 -1.50
C LYS A 304 -30.91 7.33 -2.76
N ASN A 305 -32.11 7.57 -3.30
CA ASN A 305 -32.29 8.50 -4.41
C ASN A 305 -31.89 9.93 -4.00
N GLU A 306 -31.43 10.73 -4.95
CA GLU A 306 -30.96 12.11 -4.75
C GLU A 306 -29.78 12.18 -3.75
N ARG A 307 -28.92 11.13 -3.72
CA ARG A 307 -27.72 11.05 -2.89
C ARG A 307 -26.48 10.77 -3.73
N TYR A 308 -25.33 11.00 -3.13
CA TYR A 308 -24.06 11.09 -3.83
C TYR A 308 -23.18 9.86 -3.59
N LEU A 309 -22.50 9.47 -4.66
CA LEU A 309 -21.37 8.56 -4.67
C LEU A 309 -20.13 9.37 -5.05
N SER A 310 -19.10 9.33 -4.21
CA SER A 310 -17.78 9.85 -4.56
C SER A 310 -16.77 8.71 -4.56
N PHE A 311 -15.84 8.72 -5.50
CA PHE A 311 -14.73 7.77 -5.48
C PHE A 311 -13.46 8.41 -6.04
N THR A 312 -12.32 7.97 -5.50
CA THR A 312 -11.01 8.31 -6.04
C THR A 312 -10.63 7.30 -7.11
N PHE A 313 -10.06 7.76 -8.21
CA PHE A 313 -9.56 6.85 -9.22
C PHE A 313 -8.48 7.50 -10.08
N HIS A 314 -7.43 6.72 -10.36
CA HIS A 314 -6.34 7.10 -11.24
C HIS A 314 -5.76 5.84 -11.89
N ASN A 315 -5.60 5.85 -13.19
CA ASN A 315 -4.87 4.81 -13.93
C ASN A 315 -4.27 5.41 -15.22
N ARG A 316 -3.17 4.86 -15.71
CA ARG A 316 -2.58 5.23 -17.00
C ARG A 316 -3.26 4.56 -18.17
N ASN A 317 -3.92 3.43 -17.92
CA ASN A 317 -4.60 2.63 -18.92
C ASN A 317 -6.05 3.07 -19.03
N LEU A 318 -6.41 3.73 -20.14
CA LEU A 318 -7.76 4.19 -20.39
C LEU A 318 -8.80 3.05 -20.51
N ASN A 319 -8.37 1.82 -20.85
CA ASN A 319 -9.29 0.68 -20.82
C ASN A 319 -9.80 0.46 -19.38
N ILE A 320 -8.92 0.55 -18.40
CA ILE A 320 -9.30 0.40 -17.00
C ILE A 320 -10.24 1.54 -16.59
N TRP A 321 -9.95 2.79 -17.00
CA TRP A 321 -10.84 3.91 -16.76
C TRP A 321 -12.20 3.72 -17.40
N LYS A 322 -12.23 3.35 -18.69
CA LYS A 322 -13.47 3.05 -19.40
C LYS A 322 -14.30 1.99 -18.67
N ALA A 323 -13.66 0.91 -18.19
CA ALA A 323 -14.37 -0.13 -17.45
C ALA A 323 -15.06 0.41 -16.18
N VAL A 324 -14.41 1.30 -15.43
CA VAL A 324 -14.98 1.93 -14.23
C VAL A 324 -16.09 2.88 -14.60
N MET A 325 -15.90 3.77 -15.58
CA MET A 325 -16.91 4.75 -15.99
C MET A 325 -18.14 4.06 -16.60
N ASP A 326 -17.94 3.06 -17.46
CA ASP A 326 -19.05 2.26 -18.02
C ASP A 326 -19.82 1.50 -16.89
N ALA A 327 -19.14 1.08 -15.83
CA ALA A 327 -19.78 0.43 -14.71
C ALA A 327 -20.63 1.41 -13.89
N VAL A 328 -20.12 2.60 -13.61
CA VAL A 328 -20.82 3.65 -12.84
C VAL A 328 -22.02 4.18 -13.60
N THR A 329 -21.82 4.63 -14.84
CA THR A 329 -22.90 5.21 -15.66
C THR A 329 -23.91 4.15 -16.07
N GLY A 330 -23.45 2.93 -16.37
CA GLY A 330 -24.31 1.78 -16.68
C GLY A 330 -25.18 1.32 -15.50
N ALA A 331 -24.78 1.60 -14.26
CA ALA A 331 -25.59 1.38 -13.08
C ALA A 331 -26.70 2.44 -12.89
N GLY A 332 -26.63 3.58 -13.61
CA GLY A 332 -27.60 4.68 -13.55
C GLY A 332 -27.13 5.91 -12.76
N PHE A 333 -25.85 5.99 -12.41
CA PHE A 333 -25.29 7.20 -11.79
C PHE A 333 -25.02 8.29 -12.83
N HIS A 334 -25.22 9.56 -12.44
CA HIS A 334 -24.97 10.74 -13.26
C HIS A 334 -23.78 11.51 -12.73
N LEU A 335 -22.81 11.83 -13.58
CA LEU A 335 -21.63 12.60 -13.22
C LEU A 335 -22.04 14.04 -12.86
N ILE A 336 -21.55 14.54 -11.72
CA ILE A 336 -21.72 15.93 -11.30
C ILE A 336 -20.46 16.73 -11.62
N ASN A 337 -19.31 16.27 -11.13
CA ASN A 337 -18.01 16.89 -11.41
C ASN A 337 -16.85 15.92 -11.15
N VAL A 338 -15.68 16.32 -11.61
CA VAL A 338 -14.40 15.66 -11.35
C VAL A 338 -13.47 16.69 -10.72
N VAL A 339 -12.90 16.38 -9.57
CA VAL A 339 -11.98 17.25 -8.84
C VAL A 339 -10.59 16.61 -8.82
N TYR A 340 -9.59 17.35 -9.28
CA TYR A 340 -8.21 16.94 -9.15
C TYR A 340 -7.70 17.23 -7.72
N GLN A 341 -7.14 16.23 -7.08
CA GLN A 341 -6.53 16.33 -5.77
C GLN A 341 -5.03 16.13 -5.88
N GLU A 342 -4.27 17.21 -5.81
CA GLU A 342 -2.81 17.15 -5.78
C GLU A 342 -2.33 16.50 -4.49
N GLN A 343 -1.30 15.64 -4.59
CA GLN A 343 -0.68 15.04 -3.41
C GLN A 343 0.25 16.06 -2.73
N ALA A 344 0.03 16.33 -1.45
CA ALA A 344 0.85 17.25 -0.66
C ALA A 344 2.32 16.79 -0.52
N ILE A 345 2.60 15.49 -0.65
CA ILE A 345 3.95 14.92 -0.60
C ILE A 345 4.08 13.92 -1.75
N ALA A 346 4.99 14.20 -2.68
CA ALA A 346 5.33 13.26 -3.73
C ALA A 346 5.84 11.94 -3.11
N SER A 347 5.09 10.85 -3.29
CA SER A 347 5.53 9.53 -2.82
C SER A 347 6.82 9.14 -3.55
N GLY A 348 7.76 8.51 -2.85
CA GLY A 348 9.14 8.28 -3.31
C GLY A 348 9.32 7.50 -4.62
N THR A 349 8.25 6.97 -5.21
CA THR A 349 8.25 6.33 -6.53
C THR A 349 7.64 7.20 -7.63
N GLN A 350 6.85 8.20 -7.27
CA GLN A 350 6.17 9.11 -8.21
C GLN A 350 6.89 10.45 -8.34
N GLY A 351 7.55 10.94 -7.26
CA GLY A 351 7.95 12.33 -7.16
C GLY A 351 9.35 12.69 -7.66
N ILE A 352 10.35 11.82 -7.59
CA ILE A 352 11.75 12.27 -7.78
C ILE A 352 12.29 12.02 -9.19
N ASN A 353 11.74 11.09 -9.97
CA ASN A 353 12.35 10.68 -11.24
C ASN A 353 11.40 10.52 -12.44
N ARG A 354 10.18 11.04 -12.39
CA ARG A 354 9.23 10.91 -13.50
C ARG A 354 8.54 12.23 -13.78
N ASN A 355 9.16 13.05 -14.58
CA ASN A 355 8.64 14.35 -15.04
C ASN A 355 7.32 14.28 -15.84
N ASN A 356 6.79 13.06 -16.11
CA ASN A 356 5.61 12.82 -16.95
C ASN A 356 4.52 12.04 -16.23
N THR A 357 4.47 12.06 -14.89
CA THR A 357 3.44 11.33 -14.15
C THR A 357 2.52 12.29 -13.42
N LEU A 358 1.25 11.98 -13.47
CA LEU A 358 0.24 12.62 -12.65
C LEU A 358 0.63 12.53 -11.17
N LYS A 359 0.66 13.66 -10.46
CA LYS A 359 1.07 13.74 -9.06
C LYS A 359 -0.10 13.64 -8.07
N GLY A 360 -1.31 13.50 -8.56
CA GLY A 360 -2.52 13.45 -7.76
C GLY A 360 -3.51 12.41 -8.21
N ASP A 361 -4.63 12.37 -7.54
CA ASP A 361 -5.77 11.52 -7.85
C ASP A 361 -6.97 12.37 -8.28
N PHE A 362 -7.92 11.77 -8.98
CA PHE A 362 -9.18 12.41 -9.31
C PHE A 362 -10.28 11.90 -8.39
N VAL A 363 -11.05 12.84 -7.85
CA VAL A 363 -12.28 12.54 -7.10
C VAL A 363 -13.45 12.75 -8.03
N TYR A 364 -14.15 11.67 -8.35
CA TYR A 364 -15.36 11.66 -9.18
C TYR A 364 -16.58 11.73 -8.29
N ASN A 365 -17.45 12.70 -8.53
CA ASN A 365 -18.69 12.86 -7.80
C ASN A 365 -19.88 12.56 -8.72
N PHE A 366 -20.68 11.60 -8.33
CA PHE A 366 -21.87 11.16 -9.03
C PHE A 366 -23.10 11.30 -8.13
N ILE A 367 -24.27 11.44 -8.76
CA ILE A 367 -25.57 11.40 -8.09
C ILE A 367 -26.38 10.22 -8.58
N LYS A 368 -27.12 9.58 -7.67
CA LYS A 368 -28.21 8.70 -7.99
C LYS A 368 -29.48 9.55 -8.13
N ASP A 369 -29.97 9.75 -9.33
CA ASP A 369 -31.24 10.41 -9.61
C ASP A 369 -32.05 9.60 -10.62
N THR A 370 -33.08 8.92 -10.15
CA THR A 370 -33.94 8.07 -10.97
C THR A 370 -34.92 8.85 -11.86
N LYS A 371 -34.98 10.18 -11.72
CA LYS A 371 -35.77 11.07 -12.57
C LYS A 371 -35.00 11.48 -13.83
N ILE A 372 -33.69 11.41 -13.81
CA ILE A 372 -32.83 11.71 -14.96
C ILE A 372 -32.73 10.43 -15.80
N GLU A 373 -33.00 10.55 -17.12
CA GLU A 373 -32.73 9.42 -18.00
C GLU A 373 -31.27 9.00 -17.93
N PRO A 374 -30.97 7.70 -17.86
CA PRO A 374 -29.59 7.23 -17.86
C PRO A 374 -28.88 7.78 -19.11
N PRO A 375 -27.62 8.19 -19.01
CA PRO A 375 -26.88 8.76 -20.12
C PRO A 375 -26.92 7.77 -21.29
N LYS A 376 -27.48 8.22 -22.42
CA LYS A 376 -27.52 7.43 -23.65
C LYS A 376 -26.09 7.02 -23.96
N LYS A 377 -25.86 5.72 -24.19
CA LYS A 377 -24.58 5.25 -24.71
C LYS A 377 -24.35 5.97 -26.04
N THR A 378 -23.59 7.05 -26.01
CA THR A 378 -23.08 7.69 -27.21
C THR A 378 -22.09 6.72 -27.83
N LEU A 379 -22.59 5.95 -28.79
CA LEU A 379 -21.79 5.10 -29.65
C LEU A 379 -20.93 6.03 -30.52
N ASN A 380 -19.61 5.88 -30.39
CA ASN A 380 -18.60 6.42 -31.30
C ASN A 380 -18.69 7.93 -31.55
N HIS A 381 -17.93 8.73 -30.80
CA HIS A 381 -17.50 10.03 -31.27
C HIS A 381 -16.55 9.80 -32.47
N LYS A 382 -17.07 9.84 -33.70
CA LYS A 382 -16.21 10.08 -34.86
C LYS A 382 -15.42 11.35 -34.54
N ASN A 383 -14.09 11.27 -34.50
CA ASN A 383 -13.15 12.35 -34.21
C ASN A 383 -12.85 12.66 -32.71
N GLY A 384 -13.01 11.72 -31.78
CA GLY A 384 -12.69 11.94 -30.37
C GLY A 384 -11.22 12.35 -30.14
N GLU A 385 -10.27 11.74 -30.86
CA GLU A 385 -8.86 12.10 -30.78
C GLU A 385 -8.58 13.52 -31.31
N GLU A 386 -9.22 13.93 -32.41
CA GLU A 386 -9.10 15.29 -32.94
C GLU A 386 -9.66 16.32 -31.96
N GLU A 387 -10.78 16.01 -31.30
CA GLU A 387 -11.40 16.87 -30.31
C GLU A 387 -10.45 17.03 -29.09
N ILE A 388 -9.80 15.95 -28.62
CA ILE A 388 -8.78 15.99 -27.57
C ILE A 388 -7.63 16.89 -28.00
N VAL A 389 -7.04 16.66 -29.18
CA VAL A 389 -5.88 17.43 -29.69
C VAL A 389 -6.21 18.91 -29.79
N LYS A 390 -7.37 19.26 -30.37
CA LYS A 390 -7.82 20.64 -30.51
C LYS A 390 -7.98 21.36 -29.15
N ASN A 391 -8.53 20.68 -28.16
CA ASN A 391 -8.69 21.28 -26.84
C ASN A 391 -7.34 21.43 -26.14
N VAL A 392 -6.45 20.44 -26.19
CA VAL A 392 -5.10 20.53 -25.64
C VAL A 392 -4.34 21.70 -26.27
N GLN A 393 -4.40 21.84 -27.57
CA GLN A 393 -3.80 22.97 -28.31
C GLN A 393 -4.33 24.32 -27.81
N SER A 394 -5.66 24.46 -27.70
CA SER A 394 -6.28 25.68 -27.16
C SER A 394 -5.87 25.97 -25.72
N TRP A 395 -5.70 24.94 -24.86
CA TRP A 395 -5.25 25.15 -23.49
C TRP A 395 -3.79 25.56 -23.40
N ILE A 396 -2.92 25.00 -24.26
CA ILE A 396 -1.51 25.43 -24.37
C ILE A 396 -1.41 26.90 -24.81
N GLN A 397 -2.16 27.28 -25.84
CA GLN A 397 -2.18 28.65 -26.34
C GLN A 397 -2.66 29.66 -25.28
N LYS A 398 -3.67 29.29 -24.50
CA LYS A 398 -4.20 30.14 -23.41
C LYS A 398 -3.31 30.21 -22.17
N ASN A 399 -2.25 29.41 -22.11
CA ASN A 399 -1.34 29.31 -20.98
C ASN A 399 0.12 29.59 -21.39
N ASP A 400 0.33 30.74 -22.05
CA ASP A 400 1.65 31.23 -22.46
C ASP A 400 2.47 30.24 -23.35
N GLY A 401 1.78 29.36 -24.07
CA GLY A 401 2.38 28.42 -25.03
C GLY A 401 2.90 27.12 -24.41
N PHE A 402 2.66 26.85 -23.13
CA PHE A 402 3.05 25.58 -22.51
C PHE A 402 2.10 25.15 -21.39
N LEU A 403 2.05 23.84 -21.13
CA LEU A 403 1.35 23.25 -19.98
C LEU A 403 2.22 22.19 -19.32
N THR A 404 2.36 22.24 -18.00
CA THR A 404 2.95 21.12 -17.24
C THR A 404 2.07 19.87 -17.37
N SER A 405 2.64 18.69 -17.16
CA SER A 405 1.84 17.46 -17.23
C SER A 405 0.68 17.47 -16.23
N ASP A 406 0.90 17.99 -15.03
CA ASP A 406 -0.16 18.05 -14.01
C ASP A 406 -1.31 18.97 -14.48
N SER A 407 -1.02 20.19 -14.92
CA SER A 407 -2.02 21.15 -15.41
C SER A 407 -2.73 20.64 -16.66
N LEU A 408 -2.03 19.89 -17.53
CA LEU A 408 -2.65 19.28 -18.69
C LEU A 408 -3.63 18.19 -18.27
N TYR A 409 -3.20 17.24 -17.45
CA TYR A 409 -4.05 16.10 -17.05
C TYR A 409 -5.22 16.54 -16.16
N GLU A 410 -5.04 17.56 -15.32
CA GLU A 410 -6.13 18.18 -14.54
C GLU A 410 -7.30 18.63 -15.43
N LYS A 411 -7.02 19.17 -16.61
CA LYS A 411 -8.03 19.59 -17.59
C LYS A 411 -8.51 18.44 -18.47
N LEU A 412 -7.58 17.62 -18.93
CA LEU A 412 -7.82 16.59 -19.93
C LEU A 412 -8.70 15.46 -19.42
N ILE A 413 -8.46 15.01 -18.18
CA ILE A 413 -9.19 13.87 -17.64
C ILE A 413 -10.68 14.19 -17.39
N PRO A 414 -11.05 15.29 -16.72
CA PRO A 414 -12.46 15.68 -16.65
C PRO A 414 -13.11 15.82 -18.03
N PHE A 415 -12.41 16.43 -18.98
CA PHE A 415 -12.90 16.61 -20.34
C PHE A 415 -13.19 15.26 -21.04
N ILE A 416 -12.27 14.30 -20.97
CA ILE A 416 -12.47 12.95 -21.53
C ILE A 416 -13.66 12.25 -20.87
N VAL A 417 -13.77 12.35 -19.55
CA VAL A 417 -14.85 11.73 -18.78
C VAL A 417 -16.20 12.34 -19.13
N GLU A 418 -16.30 13.67 -19.10
CA GLU A 418 -17.53 14.40 -19.40
C GLU A 418 -18.02 14.19 -20.84
N LYS A 419 -17.09 14.12 -21.79
CA LYS A 419 -17.37 13.92 -23.20
C LYS A 419 -17.37 12.46 -23.64
N ASN A 420 -17.05 11.53 -22.75
CA ASN A 420 -16.96 10.09 -23.04
C ASN A 420 -15.97 9.75 -24.19
N LEU A 421 -14.84 10.46 -24.25
CA LEU A 421 -13.83 10.35 -25.32
C LEU A 421 -12.78 9.26 -25.04
N TYR A 422 -13.19 8.04 -24.71
CA TYR A 422 -12.26 6.96 -24.37
C TYR A 422 -11.75 6.15 -25.57
N THR A 423 -12.39 6.28 -26.72
CA THR A 423 -12.09 5.47 -27.89
C THR A 423 -11.80 6.34 -29.12
N ASP A 424 -10.89 5.81 -29.98
CA ASP A 424 -10.65 6.35 -31.30
C ASP A 424 -11.83 6.09 -32.27
N ASN A 425 -11.64 6.50 -33.52
CA ASN A 425 -12.66 6.34 -34.60
C ASN A 425 -12.97 4.87 -34.91
N ASP A 426 -12.05 3.95 -34.61
CA ASP A 426 -12.22 2.51 -34.82
C ASP A 426 -12.83 1.79 -33.60
N GLY A 427 -13.18 2.54 -32.56
CA GLY A 427 -13.69 2.01 -31.30
C GLY A 427 -12.61 1.40 -30.41
N ARG A 428 -11.31 1.59 -30.74
CA ARG A 428 -10.19 1.20 -29.89
C ARG A 428 -9.95 2.26 -28.83
N VAL A 429 -9.48 1.85 -27.67
CA VAL A 429 -9.19 2.79 -26.59
C VAL A 429 -8.02 3.69 -26.95
N THR A 430 -8.25 4.99 -26.89
CA THR A 430 -7.25 6.03 -27.16
C THR A 430 -6.04 5.93 -26.21
N HIS A 431 -4.85 5.93 -26.78
CA HIS A 431 -3.61 6.01 -26.01
C HIS A 431 -3.21 7.48 -25.83
N ILE A 432 -3.68 8.13 -24.76
CA ILE A 432 -3.46 9.58 -24.52
C ILE A 432 -1.98 9.96 -24.63
N GLU A 433 -1.09 9.20 -23.99
CA GLU A 433 0.35 9.54 -24.02
C GLU A 433 0.93 9.49 -25.44
N ASN A 434 0.49 8.51 -26.26
CA ASN A 434 0.91 8.42 -27.66
C ASN A 434 0.30 9.56 -28.48
N LEU A 435 -0.99 9.85 -28.27
CA LEU A 435 -1.67 10.94 -28.92
C LEU A 435 -0.98 12.29 -28.63
N LEU A 436 -0.66 12.55 -27.38
CA LEU A 436 0.06 13.76 -26.98
C LEU A 436 1.45 13.83 -27.62
N LYS A 437 2.24 12.76 -27.55
CA LYS A 437 3.61 12.73 -28.17
C LYS A 437 3.57 12.87 -29.69
N SER A 438 2.51 12.39 -30.34
CA SER A 438 2.37 12.53 -31.81
C SER A 438 2.05 13.96 -32.22
N ASN A 439 1.37 14.74 -31.39
CA ASN A 439 0.85 16.06 -31.74
C ASN A 439 1.59 17.22 -31.04
N PHE A 440 2.26 16.98 -29.93
CA PHE A 440 2.90 18.00 -29.09
C PHE A 440 4.34 17.62 -28.75
N ASP A 441 5.15 18.65 -28.49
CA ASP A 441 6.51 18.51 -27.98
C ASP A 441 6.54 18.57 -26.46
N TYR A 442 7.36 17.72 -25.84
CA TYR A 442 7.59 17.73 -24.40
C TYR A 442 9.03 18.19 -24.12
N LYS A 443 9.20 19.45 -23.77
CA LYS A 443 10.50 20.11 -23.64
C LYS A 443 10.63 20.87 -22.33
N LYS A 444 11.87 21.17 -21.93
CA LYS A 444 12.15 22.07 -20.81
C LYS A 444 11.76 23.50 -21.15
N THR A 445 11.03 24.13 -20.24
CA THR A 445 10.75 25.56 -20.29
C THR A 445 11.94 26.41 -19.83
N ARG A 446 11.84 27.72 -19.93
CA ARG A 446 12.85 28.67 -19.40
C ARG A 446 13.03 28.54 -17.89
N SER A 447 12.00 28.13 -17.15
CA SER A 447 12.04 27.82 -15.71
C SER A 447 12.65 26.46 -15.37
N GLN A 448 13.21 25.75 -16.36
CA GLN A 448 13.80 24.41 -16.19
C GLN A 448 12.78 23.27 -15.89
N GLU A 449 11.49 23.54 -15.94
CA GLU A 449 10.45 22.54 -15.82
C GLU A 449 10.10 21.92 -17.18
N TYR A 450 9.71 20.65 -17.18
CA TYR A 450 9.24 20.01 -18.40
C TYR A 450 7.76 20.31 -18.64
N ALA A 451 7.42 20.71 -19.85
CA ALA A 451 6.06 21.00 -20.24
C ALA A 451 5.75 20.60 -21.68
N TRP A 452 4.48 20.45 -21.95
CA TRP A 452 3.91 20.23 -23.29
C TRP A 452 3.78 21.55 -24.02
N GLN A 453 4.18 21.57 -25.28
CA GLN A 453 4.19 22.73 -26.15
C GLN A 453 3.70 22.32 -27.55
N GLU A 454 3.23 23.26 -28.33
CA GLU A 454 2.96 22.99 -29.75
C GLU A 454 4.24 22.58 -30.48
N LYS A 455 4.11 21.69 -31.47
CA LYS A 455 5.21 21.29 -32.35
C LYS A 455 5.61 22.41 -33.27
#